data_f4d68c8d85e88c117c4867e553a4b126
#
_entry.id   f4d68c8d85e88c117c4867e553a4b126
#
_cell.length_a   1.000
_cell.length_b   1.000
_cell.length_c   1.000
_cell.angle_alpha   90.00
_cell.angle_beta   90.00
_cell.angle_gamma   90.00
#
_symmetry.space_group_name_H-M   'P 1'
#
loop_
_entity.id
_entity.type
_entity.pdbx_description
1 polymer ?
#
loop_
_entity_poly.entity_id
_entity_poly.type
_entity_poly.pdbx_seq_one_letter_code
_entity_poly.pdbx_strand_id
1 'polypeptide(L)'
;PEMTPRQRRRICRMFYLNFCDYIFETIKLLHVSDKQMRSRMTFSGVDTTDASLRAGRPVVAYFSHCGNWEWAPSITLWSTLTPGKDAEFCQIYRPLRNQAMDSLMLHLRSRFGSVSLAKNMAFLDLMRYRKRGIPTITGFMSDQKPSHGDPGHVVRFLNHPTAFITGTETVARRMNATVVYWDMTKPRRGHYHIDIK
;
A
#
# COMPACT_ATOMS: atom_id res chain seq x y z
N PRO A 1 7.66 -15.67 -26.58
CA PRO A 1 8.88 -15.32 -27.32
C PRO A 1 10.07 -15.36 -26.38
N GLU A 2 11.14 -16.04 -26.78
CA GLU A 2 12.32 -16.18 -25.95
C GLU A 2 13.12 -14.87 -25.94
N MET A 3 13.50 -14.45 -24.75
CA MET A 3 14.34 -13.25 -24.58
C MET A 3 15.79 -13.55 -24.94
N THR A 4 16.43 -12.62 -25.64
CA THR A 4 17.86 -12.69 -25.90
C THR A 4 18.70 -12.56 -24.61
N PRO A 5 19.93 -13.08 -24.55
CA PRO A 5 20.80 -12.93 -23.38
C PRO A 5 21.05 -11.47 -23.00
N ARG A 6 21.08 -10.55 -23.99
CA ARG A 6 21.22 -9.11 -23.76
C ARG A 6 20.00 -8.51 -23.04
N GLN A 7 18.79 -8.90 -23.48
CA GLN A 7 17.53 -8.47 -22.84
C GLN A 7 17.43 -8.99 -21.42
N ARG A 8 17.76 -10.27 -21.15
CA ARG A 8 17.78 -10.85 -19.81
C ARG A 8 18.75 -10.10 -18.89
N ARG A 9 20.00 -9.83 -19.33
CA ARG A 9 20.97 -9.05 -18.55
C ARG A 9 20.48 -7.64 -18.26
N ARG A 10 19.84 -6.97 -19.21
CA ARG A 10 19.26 -5.62 -19.00
C ARG A 10 18.17 -5.65 -17.93
N ILE A 11 17.23 -6.61 -17.99
CA ILE A 11 16.16 -6.76 -17.02
C ILE A 11 16.74 -7.05 -15.63
N CYS A 12 17.68 -7.99 -15.53
CA CYS A 12 18.36 -8.32 -14.27
C CYS A 12 19.04 -7.08 -13.65
N ARG A 13 19.79 -6.31 -14.45
CA ARG A 13 20.42 -5.06 -13.99
C ARG A 13 19.38 -4.05 -13.50
N MET A 14 18.29 -3.86 -14.24
CA MET A 14 17.22 -2.94 -13.84
C MET A 14 16.54 -3.39 -12.55
N PHE A 15 16.32 -4.69 -12.38
CA PHE A 15 15.78 -5.24 -11.13
C PHE A 15 16.66 -4.90 -9.93
N TYR A 16 17.97 -5.19 -9.99
CA TYR A 16 18.88 -4.91 -8.88
C TYR A 16 19.02 -3.40 -8.61
N LEU A 17 19.04 -2.56 -9.62
CA LEU A 17 19.04 -1.11 -9.44
C LEU A 17 17.79 -0.62 -8.70
N ASN A 18 16.61 -1.08 -9.11
CA ASN A 18 15.36 -0.73 -8.44
C ASN A 18 15.30 -1.29 -7.01
N PHE A 19 15.81 -2.50 -6.78
CA PHE A 19 15.87 -3.11 -5.46
C PHE A 19 16.81 -2.35 -4.51
N CYS A 20 17.98 -1.93 -4.99
CA CYS A 20 18.88 -1.08 -4.22
C CYS A 20 18.23 0.28 -3.92
N ASP A 21 17.60 0.91 -4.92
CA ASP A 21 16.86 2.16 -4.73
C ASP A 21 15.82 2.00 -3.62
N TYR A 22 15.00 0.95 -3.66
CA TYR A 22 14.00 0.66 -2.66
C TYR A 22 14.58 0.61 -1.23
N ILE A 23 15.70 -0.10 -1.04
CA ILE A 23 16.36 -0.21 0.27
C ILE A 23 16.82 1.17 0.76
N PHE A 24 17.59 1.90 -0.07
CA PHE A 24 18.13 3.21 0.32
C PHE A 24 17.03 4.26 0.54
N GLU A 25 16.00 4.24 -0.27
CA GLU A 25 14.88 5.16 -0.16
C GLU A 25 14.01 4.84 1.08
N THR A 26 13.88 3.56 1.45
CA THR A 26 13.19 3.15 2.68
C THR A 26 13.98 3.63 3.91
N ILE A 27 15.31 3.47 3.92
CA ILE A 27 16.15 4.00 5.01
C ILE A 27 16.06 5.53 5.09
N LYS A 28 15.97 6.21 3.94
CA LYS A 28 15.76 7.67 3.90
C LYS A 28 14.51 8.13 4.61
N LEU A 29 13.48 7.30 4.74
CA LEU A 29 12.28 7.65 5.52
C LEU A 29 12.61 8.07 6.94
N LEU A 30 13.74 7.65 7.52
CA LEU A 30 14.17 8.09 8.86
C LEU A 30 14.34 9.61 8.97
N HIS A 31 14.73 10.28 7.88
CA HIS A 31 15.15 11.68 7.92
C HIS A 31 14.49 12.58 6.84
N VAL A 32 13.66 12.01 5.94
CA VAL A 32 13.03 12.80 4.88
C VAL A 32 12.01 13.77 5.50
N SER A 33 12.07 15.07 5.19
CA SER A 33 11.07 16.04 5.61
C SER A 33 9.78 15.92 4.78
N ASP A 34 8.66 16.44 5.29
CA ASP A 34 7.38 16.47 4.56
C ASP A 34 7.52 17.21 3.22
N LYS A 35 8.26 18.31 3.20
CA LYS A 35 8.56 19.07 1.97
C LYS A 35 9.31 18.21 0.97
N GLN A 36 10.31 17.46 1.42
CA GLN A 36 11.07 16.55 0.55
C GLN A 36 10.19 15.38 0.08
N MET A 37 9.33 14.83 0.96
CA MET A 37 8.41 13.77 0.57
C MET A 37 7.42 14.27 -0.47
N ARG A 38 6.79 15.41 -0.28
CA ARG A 38 5.88 16.04 -1.26
C ARG A 38 6.52 16.30 -2.63
N SER A 39 7.83 16.58 -2.67
CA SER A 39 8.55 16.79 -3.96
C SER A 39 8.89 15.49 -4.69
N ARG A 40 8.85 14.34 -4.00
CA ARG A 40 9.27 13.04 -4.51
C ARG A 40 8.14 12.03 -4.68
N MET A 41 7.11 12.15 -3.89
CA MET A 41 5.92 11.32 -3.93
C MET A 41 4.70 12.21 -4.15
N THR A 42 3.97 11.99 -5.23
CA THR A 42 2.78 12.77 -5.58
C THR A 42 1.57 11.87 -5.77
N PHE A 43 0.39 12.43 -5.60
CA PHE A 43 -0.87 11.71 -5.73
C PHE A 43 -1.85 12.51 -6.58
N SER A 44 -2.66 11.82 -7.41
CA SER A 44 -3.86 12.35 -8.04
C SER A 44 -5.09 11.54 -7.60
N GLY A 45 -6.27 12.15 -7.60
CA GLY A 45 -7.52 11.50 -7.20
C GLY A 45 -7.73 11.36 -5.68
N VAL A 46 -6.95 12.05 -4.84
CA VAL A 46 -7.09 12.02 -3.37
C VAL A 46 -8.45 12.59 -2.94
N ASP A 47 -8.98 13.55 -3.66
CA ASP A 47 -10.31 14.14 -3.43
C ASP A 47 -11.43 13.11 -3.45
N THR A 48 -11.35 12.10 -4.31
CA THR A 48 -12.31 10.99 -4.37
C THR A 48 -12.30 10.17 -3.08
N THR A 49 -11.12 9.88 -2.55
CA THR A 49 -10.99 9.16 -1.28
C THR A 49 -11.46 10.01 -0.11
N ASP A 50 -11.07 11.28 -0.07
CA ASP A 50 -11.49 12.23 0.96
C ASP A 50 -13.01 12.41 0.98
N ALA A 51 -13.66 12.51 -0.19
CA ALA A 51 -15.11 12.61 -0.29
C ALA A 51 -15.81 11.37 0.29
N SER A 52 -15.29 10.17 0.00
CA SER A 52 -15.82 8.93 0.56
C SER A 52 -15.72 8.89 2.09
N LEU A 53 -14.53 9.26 2.62
CA LEU A 53 -14.27 9.30 4.06
C LEU A 53 -15.14 10.33 4.78
N ARG A 54 -15.35 11.54 4.19
CA ARG A 54 -16.29 12.55 4.74
C ARG A 54 -17.72 12.07 4.79
N ALA A 55 -18.12 11.23 3.83
CA ALA A 55 -19.42 10.57 3.84
C ALA A 55 -19.52 9.41 4.85
N GLY A 56 -18.50 9.21 5.69
CA GLY A 56 -18.44 8.10 6.66
C GLY A 56 -18.22 6.74 6.02
N ARG A 57 -17.89 6.69 4.73
CA ARG A 57 -17.69 5.45 3.98
C ARG A 57 -16.22 5.09 3.93
N PRO A 58 -15.81 3.89 4.41
CA PRO A 58 -14.42 3.48 4.37
C PRO A 58 -13.93 3.27 2.93
N VAL A 59 -12.63 3.39 2.74
CA VAL A 59 -11.95 3.17 1.45
C VAL A 59 -11.02 1.98 1.57
N VAL A 60 -11.11 1.06 0.62
CA VAL A 60 -10.17 -0.03 0.41
C VAL A 60 -9.36 0.27 -0.84
N ALA A 61 -8.06 0.47 -0.65
CA ALA A 61 -7.13 0.78 -1.71
C ALA A 61 -6.34 -0.49 -2.09
N TYR A 62 -6.55 -0.98 -3.31
CA TYR A 62 -5.70 -2.02 -3.89
C TYR A 62 -4.45 -1.38 -4.46
N PHE A 63 -3.29 -1.94 -4.16
CA PHE A 63 -2.05 -1.57 -4.83
C PHE A 63 -1.07 -2.75 -4.87
N SER A 64 0.00 -2.61 -5.64
CA SER A 64 0.97 -3.67 -5.90
C SER A 64 2.35 -3.34 -5.31
N HIS A 65 3.22 -4.35 -5.23
CA HIS A 65 4.64 -4.18 -4.90
C HIS A 65 5.42 -3.51 -6.05
N CYS A 66 4.86 -2.42 -6.60
CA CYS A 66 5.47 -1.62 -7.67
C CYS A 66 6.12 -0.36 -7.08
N GLY A 67 7.29 0.01 -7.56
CA GLY A 67 8.01 1.18 -7.09
C GLY A 67 8.42 1.09 -5.62
N ASN A 68 8.37 2.21 -4.91
CA ASN A 68 8.61 2.23 -3.46
C ASN A 68 7.30 2.40 -2.70
N TRP A 69 6.61 1.29 -2.49
CA TRP A 69 5.33 1.26 -1.77
C TRP A 69 5.44 1.70 -0.29
N GLU A 70 6.63 1.67 0.32
CA GLU A 70 6.85 2.18 1.68
C GLU A 70 6.63 3.71 1.78
N TRP A 71 6.58 4.40 0.65
CA TRP A 71 6.26 5.83 0.60
C TRP A 71 4.75 6.09 0.45
N ALA A 72 3.96 5.09 0.11
CA ALA A 72 2.51 5.23 -0.07
C ALA A 72 1.78 5.78 1.17
N PRO A 73 2.17 5.47 2.43
CA PRO A 73 1.58 6.07 3.63
C PRO A 73 1.66 7.60 3.68
N SER A 74 2.55 8.22 2.91
CA SER A 74 2.63 9.68 2.80
C SER A 74 1.41 10.34 2.15
N ILE A 75 0.41 9.56 1.69
CA ILE A 75 -0.89 10.10 1.23
C ILE A 75 -1.52 11.02 2.28
N THR A 76 -1.26 10.79 3.56
CA THR A 76 -1.70 11.66 4.65
C THR A 76 -1.27 13.11 4.50
N LEU A 77 -0.15 13.36 3.83
CA LEU A 77 0.32 14.71 3.52
C LEU A 77 -0.50 15.38 2.40
N TRP A 78 -1.25 14.61 1.60
CA TRP A 78 -2.02 15.07 0.45
C TRP A 78 -3.52 15.15 0.73
N SER A 79 -4.00 14.34 1.67
CA SER A 79 -5.37 14.39 2.13
C SER A 79 -5.66 15.70 2.86
N THR A 80 -6.88 16.17 2.76
CA THR A 80 -7.39 17.30 3.54
C THR A 80 -7.95 16.88 4.90
N LEU A 81 -7.95 15.56 5.17
CA LEU A 81 -8.39 14.97 6.44
C LEU A 81 -7.20 14.74 7.36
N THR A 82 -7.42 14.98 8.65
CA THR A 82 -6.38 14.79 9.67
C THR A 82 -6.37 13.34 10.15
N PRO A 83 -5.24 12.62 10.03
CA PRO A 83 -5.10 11.26 10.57
C PRO A 83 -5.44 11.20 12.06
N GLY A 84 -6.15 10.17 12.49
CA GLY A 84 -6.54 9.96 13.88
C GLY A 84 -7.67 10.85 14.39
N LYS A 85 -8.07 11.87 13.63
CA LYS A 85 -9.16 12.79 13.98
C LYS A 85 -10.35 12.66 13.04
N ASP A 86 -10.15 12.92 11.76
CA ASP A 86 -11.20 12.92 10.75
C ASP A 86 -11.36 11.55 10.07
N ALA A 87 -10.26 10.84 9.92
CA ALA A 87 -10.20 9.48 9.37
C ALA A 87 -8.94 8.77 9.86
N GLU A 88 -8.90 7.45 9.72
CA GLU A 88 -7.69 6.68 9.98
C GLU A 88 -7.08 6.16 8.68
N PHE A 89 -5.78 6.38 8.53
CA PHE A 89 -5.00 5.95 7.37
C PHE A 89 -4.23 4.68 7.73
N CYS A 90 -4.65 3.55 7.16
CA CYS A 90 -4.17 2.24 7.55
C CYS A 90 -3.43 1.54 6.41
N GLN A 91 -2.45 0.71 6.76
CA GLN A 91 -1.86 -0.29 5.86
C GLN A 91 -1.82 -1.66 6.55
N ILE A 92 -2.07 -2.70 5.76
CA ILE A 92 -1.97 -4.07 6.25
C ILE A 92 -0.52 -4.52 6.17
N TYR A 93 0.01 -5.09 7.26
CA TYR A 93 1.36 -5.61 7.28
C TYR A 93 1.43 -7.01 7.92
N ARG A 94 2.47 -7.74 7.59
CA ARG A 94 2.83 -8.98 8.25
C ARG A 94 3.94 -8.70 9.27
N PRO A 95 3.72 -8.97 10.58
CA PRO A 95 4.76 -8.80 11.59
C PRO A 95 6.03 -9.59 11.25
N LEU A 96 7.19 -8.96 11.44
CA LEU A 96 8.48 -9.58 11.19
C LEU A 96 8.93 -10.40 12.39
N ARG A 97 9.69 -11.47 12.14
CA ARG A 97 10.25 -12.31 13.21
C ARG A 97 11.30 -11.57 14.05
N ASN A 98 12.08 -10.72 13.42
CA ASN A 98 13.06 -9.89 14.10
C ASN A 98 12.37 -8.65 14.67
N GLN A 99 12.25 -8.57 15.98
CA GLN A 99 11.52 -7.49 16.68
C GLN A 99 12.12 -6.10 16.44
N ALA A 100 13.46 -5.99 16.35
CA ALA A 100 14.10 -4.70 16.08
C ALA A 100 13.77 -4.19 14.67
N MET A 101 13.79 -5.08 13.68
CA MET A 101 13.38 -4.73 12.31
C MET A 101 11.89 -4.44 12.22
N ASP A 102 11.05 -5.18 12.95
CA ASP A 102 9.61 -4.93 13.00
C ASP A 102 9.33 -3.53 13.56
N SER A 103 9.92 -3.19 14.69
CA SER A 103 9.80 -1.87 15.32
C SER A 103 10.29 -0.75 14.39
N LEU A 104 11.41 -0.96 13.71
CA LEU A 104 11.94 0.02 12.74
C LEU A 104 10.95 0.24 11.58
N MET A 105 10.43 -0.84 10.99
CA MET A 105 9.50 -0.72 9.88
C MET A 105 8.16 -0.08 10.30
N LEU A 106 7.66 -0.40 11.48
CA LEU A 106 6.47 0.24 12.04
C LEU A 106 6.70 1.74 12.26
N HIS A 107 7.86 2.12 12.82
CA HIS A 107 8.23 3.52 13.00
C HIS A 107 8.30 4.27 11.65
N LEU A 108 8.93 3.69 10.63
CA LEU A 108 9.03 4.28 9.30
C LEU A 108 7.65 4.50 8.65
N ARG A 109 6.77 3.51 8.76
CA ARG A 109 5.43 3.54 8.17
C ARG A 109 4.48 4.49 8.88
N SER A 110 4.62 4.65 10.21
CA SER A 110 3.78 5.57 10.99
C SER A 110 4.22 7.04 10.93
N ARG A 111 5.35 7.30 10.30
CA ARG A 111 5.98 8.62 10.30
C ARG A 111 5.07 9.77 9.82
N PHE A 112 4.19 9.49 8.88
CA PHE A 112 3.24 10.47 8.34
C PHE A 112 1.84 10.36 8.97
N GLY A 113 1.72 9.71 10.14
CA GLY A 113 0.46 9.59 10.87
C GLY A 113 -0.43 8.42 10.43
N SER A 114 0.10 7.46 9.66
CA SER A 114 -0.64 6.25 9.31
C SER A 114 -0.44 5.13 10.33
N VAL A 115 -1.37 4.17 10.38
CA VAL A 115 -1.38 3.04 11.30
C VAL A 115 -1.16 1.73 10.56
N SER A 116 -0.24 0.90 11.05
CA SER A 116 0.00 -0.43 10.54
C SER A 116 -0.88 -1.44 11.27
N LEU A 117 -1.75 -2.14 10.54
CA LEU A 117 -2.63 -3.18 11.07
C LEU A 117 -2.04 -4.56 10.77
N ALA A 118 -1.82 -5.36 11.81
CA ALA A 118 -1.31 -6.72 11.63
C ALA A 118 -2.33 -7.59 10.87
N LYS A 119 -1.89 -8.29 9.82
CA LYS A 119 -2.74 -9.07 8.89
C LYS A 119 -3.80 -9.92 9.59
N ASN A 120 -3.42 -10.61 10.67
CA ASN A 120 -4.30 -11.52 11.42
C ASN A 120 -5.35 -10.79 12.26
N MET A 121 -5.15 -9.51 12.58
CA MET A 121 -6.07 -8.69 13.39
C MET A 121 -6.76 -7.61 12.56
N ALA A 122 -6.30 -7.37 11.35
CA ALA A 122 -6.69 -6.23 10.52
C ALA A 122 -8.21 -6.06 10.38
N PHE A 123 -8.94 -7.16 10.10
CA PHE A 123 -10.40 -7.09 9.98
C PHE A 123 -11.07 -6.68 11.29
N LEU A 124 -10.62 -7.21 12.42
CA LEU A 124 -11.16 -6.85 13.75
C LEU A 124 -10.87 -5.38 14.07
N ASP A 125 -9.67 -4.90 13.76
CA ASP A 125 -9.31 -3.50 14.02
C ASP A 125 -10.12 -2.55 13.13
N LEU A 126 -10.32 -2.88 11.86
CA LEU A 126 -11.19 -2.12 10.97
C LEU A 126 -12.64 -2.08 11.45
N MET A 127 -13.15 -3.20 11.99
CA MET A 127 -14.49 -3.24 12.59
C MET A 127 -14.57 -2.41 13.87
N ARG A 128 -13.49 -2.33 14.66
CA ARG A 128 -13.41 -1.43 15.84
C ARG A 128 -13.47 0.04 15.44
N TYR A 129 -12.75 0.45 14.39
CA TYR A 129 -12.84 1.81 13.83
C TYR A 129 -14.26 2.12 13.37
N ARG A 130 -14.87 1.21 12.60
CA ARG A 130 -16.26 1.34 12.16
C ARG A 130 -17.24 1.51 13.33
N LYS A 131 -17.13 0.69 14.38
CA LYS A 131 -17.97 0.81 15.59
C LYS A 131 -17.82 2.16 16.29
N ARG A 132 -16.64 2.76 16.21
CA ARG A 132 -16.34 4.08 16.77
C ARG A 132 -16.75 5.23 15.84
N GLY A 133 -17.31 4.94 14.67
CA GLY A 133 -17.69 5.96 13.68
C GLY A 133 -16.49 6.61 12.98
N ILE A 134 -15.29 6.01 13.04
CA ILE A 134 -14.07 6.51 12.41
C ILE A 134 -13.94 5.86 11.03
N PRO A 135 -14.09 6.61 9.93
CA PRO A 135 -13.87 6.08 8.60
C PRO A 135 -12.38 5.77 8.38
N THR A 136 -12.10 4.73 7.60
CA THR A 136 -10.72 4.30 7.34
C THR A 136 -10.41 4.28 5.86
N ILE A 137 -9.20 4.70 5.47
CA ILE A 137 -8.61 4.32 4.19
C ILE A 137 -7.54 3.27 4.46
N THR A 138 -7.66 2.11 3.81
CA THR A 138 -6.78 0.97 4.10
C THR A 138 -6.15 0.45 2.83
N GLY A 139 -4.82 0.48 2.80
CA GLY A 139 -4.01 -0.08 1.72
C GLY A 139 -3.83 -1.59 1.85
N PHE A 140 -4.13 -2.30 0.75
CA PHE A 140 -3.98 -3.74 0.62
C PHE A 140 -3.10 -4.09 -0.57
N MET A 141 -2.01 -4.79 -0.32
CA MET A 141 -1.16 -5.36 -1.37
C MET A 141 -1.59 -6.80 -1.63
N SER A 142 -2.30 -7.02 -2.74
CA SER A 142 -2.92 -8.31 -3.06
C SER A 142 -2.41 -8.93 -4.36
N ASP A 143 -1.26 -8.46 -4.84
CA ASP A 143 -0.62 -8.89 -6.09
C ASP A 143 0.27 -10.12 -5.97
N GLN A 144 0.40 -10.70 -4.78
CA GLN A 144 1.15 -11.94 -4.55
C GLN A 144 0.21 -13.13 -4.38
N LYS A 145 0.77 -14.35 -4.51
CA LYS A 145 0.01 -15.57 -4.28
C LYS A 145 -0.51 -15.64 -2.83
N PRO A 146 -1.66 -16.28 -2.59
CA PRO A 146 -2.14 -16.58 -1.25
C PRO A 146 -1.08 -17.34 -0.43
N SER A 147 -0.96 -17.02 0.86
CA SER A 147 -0.16 -17.82 1.79
C SER A 147 -0.88 -19.13 2.09
N HIS A 148 -0.16 -20.13 2.63
CA HIS A 148 -0.77 -21.38 3.06
C HIS A 148 -1.90 -21.11 4.07
N GLY A 149 -3.11 -21.62 3.79
CA GLY A 149 -4.31 -21.39 4.62
C GLY A 149 -5.09 -20.10 4.32
N ASP A 150 -4.58 -19.21 3.45
CA ASP A 150 -5.37 -18.06 3.00
C ASP A 150 -6.45 -18.52 2.00
N PRO A 151 -7.67 -17.95 2.07
CA PRO A 151 -8.66 -18.17 1.04
C PRO A 151 -8.16 -17.58 -0.28
N GLY A 152 -8.27 -18.35 -1.33
CA GLY A 152 -7.87 -17.95 -2.68
C GLY A 152 -8.93 -18.32 -3.70
N HIS A 153 -9.00 -17.54 -4.76
CA HIS A 153 -9.79 -17.84 -5.94
C HIS A 153 -8.87 -18.08 -7.13
N VAL A 154 -9.07 -19.18 -7.85
CA VAL A 154 -8.25 -19.54 -9.00
C VAL A 154 -8.91 -19.02 -10.26
N VAL A 155 -8.18 -18.18 -11.00
CA VAL A 155 -8.57 -17.69 -12.32
C VAL A 155 -7.48 -17.97 -13.34
N ARG A 156 -7.83 -17.97 -14.62
CA ARG A 156 -6.84 -18.06 -15.69
C ARG A 156 -6.18 -16.70 -15.92
N PHE A 157 -4.91 -16.58 -15.52
CA PHE A 157 -4.11 -15.38 -15.71
C PHE A 157 -2.84 -15.71 -16.49
N LEU A 158 -2.55 -14.95 -17.54
CA LEU A 158 -1.43 -15.20 -18.47
C LEU A 158 -1.33 -16.66 -18.96
N ASN A 159 -2.48 -17.25 -19.29
CA ASN A 159 -2.65 -18.65 -19.71
C ASN A 159 -2.35 -19.72 -18.64
N HIS A 160 -2.17 -19.34 -17.37
CA HIS A 160 -1.95 -20.26 -16.26
C HIS A 160 -3.07 -20.17 -15.22
N PRO A 161 -3.49 -21.28 -14.58
CA PRO A 161 -4.32 -21.24 -13.38
C PRO A 161 -3.55 -20.51 -12.29
N THR A 162 -4.10 -19.40 -11.81
CA THR A 162 -3.43 -18.54 -10.84
C THR A 162 -4.36 -18.26 -9.68
N ALA A 163 -3.88 -18.53 -8.47
CA ALA A 163 -4.62 -18.23 -7.25
C ALA A 163 -4.42 -16.77 -6.82
N PHE A 164 -5.52 -16.07 -6.57
CA PHE A 164 -5.54 -14.69 -6.07
C PHE A 164 -6.10 -14.63 -4.66
N ILE A 165 -5.60 -13.69 -3.85
CA ILE A 165 -6.08 -13.44 -2.49
C ILE A 165 -7.46 -12.81 -2.55
N THR A 166 -8.45 -13.39 -1.86
CA THR A 166 -9.83 -12.86 -1.79
C THR A 166 -10.12 -12.08 -0.50
N GLY A 167 -9.17 -12.03 0.42
CA GLY A 167 -9.35 -11.37 1.70
C GLY A 167 -9.69 -9.89 1.59
N THR A 168 -9.05 -9.18 0.67
CA THR A 168 -9.29 -7.74 0.42
C THR A 168 -10.71 -7.49 -0.08
N GLU A 169 -11.19 -8.29 -1.05
CA GLU A 169 -12.57 -8.22 -1.53
C GLU A 169 -13.56 -8.48 -0.39
N THR A 170 -13.29 -9.50 0.42
CA THR A 170 -14.14 -9.85 1.56
C THR A 170 -14.26 -8.68 2.54
N VAL A 171 -13.15 -7.99 2.85
CA VAL A 171 -13.14 -6.79 3.70
C VAL A 171 -13.94 -5.67 3.03
N ALA A 172 -13.69 -5.36 1.76
CA ALA A 172 -14.36 -4.30 1.03
C ALA A 172 -15.88 -4.49 1.04
N ARG A 173 -16.36 -5.71 0.74
CA ARG A 173 -17.79 -6.05 0.74
C ARG A 173 -18.42 -5.94 2.13
N ARG A 174 -17.80 -6.52 3.15
CA ARG A 174 -18.32 -6.50 4.53
C ARG A 174 -18.37 -5.12 5.14
N MET A 175 -17.45 -4.24 4.74
CA MET A 175 -17.42 -2.87 5.19
C MET A 175 -18.26 -1.92 4.33
N ASN A 176 -18.82 -2.36 3.22
CA ASN A 176 -19.45 -1.52 2.21
C ASN A 176 -18.53 -0.36 1.79
N ALA A 177 -17.27 -0.70 1.54
CA ALA A 177 -16.22 0.26 1.27
C ALA A 177 -16.26 0.78 -0.17
N THR A 178 -15.82 2.00 -0.37
CA THR A 178 -15.39 2.45 -1.70
C THR A 178 -14.09 1.75 -2.04
N VAL A 179 -14.02 1.16 -3.23
CA VAL A 179 -12.83 0.45 -3.70
C VAL A 179 -12.11 1.33 -4.70
N VAL A 180 -10.81 1.52 -4.50
CA VAL A 180 -9.93 2.26 -5.41
C VAL A 180 -8.69 1.44 -5.75
N TYR A 181 -8.09 1.71 -6.89
CA TYR A 181 -6.80 1.15 -7.27
C TYR A 181 -5.74 2.26 -7.25
N TRP A 182 -4.63 2.01 -6.59
CA TRP A 182 -3.48 2.89 -6.54
C TRP A 182 -2.46 2.47 -7.60
N ASP A 183 -2.50 3.17 -8.73
CA ASP A 183 -1.59 2.92 -9.85
C ASP A 183 -0.28 3.68 -9.64
N MET A 184 0.73 3.00 -9.10
CA MET A 184 2.02 3.61 -8.82
C MET A 184 2.93 3.57 -10.03
N THR A 185 3.45 4.73 -10.41
CA THR A 185 4.45 4.91 -11.46
C THR A 185 5.74 5.49 -10.91
N LYS A 186 6.87 5.27 -11.61
CA LYS A 186 8.19 5.84 -11.30
C LYS A 186 8.63 6.75 -12.46
N PRO A 187 8.21 8.03 -12.48
CA PRO A 187 8.57 8.97 -13.55
C PRO A 187 10.09 9.13 -13.72
N ARG A 188 10.82 9.10 -12.63
CA ARG A 188 12.29 9.13 -12.61
C ARG A 188 12.81 8.53 -11.30
N ARG A 189 14.10 8.25 -11.24
CA ARG A 189 14.75 7.69 -10.03
C ARG A 189 14.47 8.57 -8.81
N GLY A 190 14.00 7.96 -7.73
CA GLY A 190 13.67 8.63 -6.46
C GLY A 190 12.43 9.53 -6.51
N HIS A 191 11.56 9.34 -7.50
CA HIS A 191 10.28 10.05 -7.64
C HIS A 191 9.20 9.08 -8.06
N TYR A 192 8.07 9.15 -7.39
CA TYR A 192 6.92 8.28 -7.60
C TYR A 192 5.64 9.11 -7.69
N HIS A 193 4.69 8.56 -8.40
CA HIS A 193 3.34 9.11 -8.50
C HIS A 193 2.33 7.98 -8.34
N ILE A 194 1.30 8.21 -7.54
CA ILE A 194 0.14 7.32 -7.45
C ILE A 194 -1.06 8.04 -8.06
N ASP A 195 -1.66 7.41 -9.08
CA ASP A 195 -2.94 7.80 -9.62
C ASP A 195 -4.03 6.91 -8.99
N ILE A 196 -4.97 7.53 -8.28
CA ILE A 196 -6.07 6.86 -7.59
C ILE A 196 -7.26 6.76 -8.56
N LYS A 197 -7.61 5.51 -8.92
CA LYS A 197 -8.66 5.18 -9.90
C LYS A 197 -9.83 4.48 -9.24
#